data_10f9b13c4e64fabb0bfd9cd44b4806e6
#
_entry.id   10f9b13c4e64fabb0bfd9cd44b4806e6
#
_cell.length_a   1.000
_cell.length_b   1.000
_cell.length_c   1.000
_cell.angle_alpha   90.00
_cell.angle_beta   90.00
_cell.angle_gamma   90.00
#
_symmetry.space_group_name_H-M   'P 1'
#
loop_
_entity.id
_entity.type
_entity.pdbx_description
1 polymer ?
#
loop_
_entity_poly.entity_id
_entity_poly.type
_entity_poly.pdbx_seq_one_letter_code
_entity_poly.pdbx_strand_id
1 'polypeptide(L)'
;MAEAYYIFTDEAGAYNKRPSESFRRSHPFYIRANVRLSASDYRVFQKEIQELNTKYGVPVGEEIKWSDLWEISKGKYRADFLKSFTPDKLKGYYRRFFNRVVDKPSLLFIFTVTCVYTQPCYQAENEVLKFHMQEAFQRIQMDTRPDGFATMIMDELNQDKVKQLKDACHRMMVEGDFVKYENVYHGVLTECSSQSTGIQLADYAVGITTTLHKA
;
A
#
# COMPACT_ATOMS: atom_id res chain seq x y z
N MET A 1 0.82 -0.56 28.30
CA MET A 1 1.85 -1.24 27.49
C MET A 1 1.99 -0.49 26.19
N ALA A 2 3.23 -0.19 25.81
CA ALA A 2 3.51 0.42 24.50
C ALA A 2 2.95 -0.47 23.38
N GLU A 3 2.27 0.12 22.42
CA GLU A 3 1.68 -0.58 21.29
C GLU A 3 2.52 -0.38 20.04
N ALA A 4 2.90 -1.49 19.38
CA ALA A 4 3.61 -1.44 18.11
C ALA A 4 2.61 -1.49 16.95
N TYR A 5 2.83 -0.62 15.95
CA TYR A 5 2.03 -0.54 14.73
C TYR A 5 2.87 -0.82 13.51
N TYR A 6 2.32 -1.58 12.57
CA TYR A 6 2.83 -1.72 11.22
C TYR A 6 2.01 -0.86 10.27
N ILE A 7 2.71 -0.16 9.38
CA ILE A 7 2.12 0.65 8.32
C ILE A 7 2.54 0.03 6.99
N PHE A 8 1.63 -0.64 6.34
CA PHE A 8 1.87 -1.22 5.02
C PHE A 8 1.52 -0.21 3.95
N THR A 9 2.39 -0.02 2.97
CA THR A 9 2.17 0.98 1.93
C THR A 9 2.38 0.40 0.54
N ASP A 10 1.48 0.78 -0.36
CA ASP A 10 1.57 0.50 -1.79
C ASP A 10 1.02 1.67 -2.61
N GLU A 11 1.30 1.66 -3.91
CA GLU A 11 0.94 2.74 -4.81
C GLU A 11 0.26 2.24 -6.09
N ALA A 12 -0.61 3.08 -6.66
CA ALA A 12 -1.20 2.83 -7.96
C ALA A 12 -1.24 4.10 -8.81
N GLY A 13 -1.27 3.90 -10.10
CA GLY A 13 -1.18 4.94 -11.10
C GLY A 13 0.27 5.12 -11.56
N ALA A 14 0.48 6.16 -12.35
CA ALA A 14 1.80 6.54 -12.80
C ALA A 14 1.94 8.05 -12.75
N TYR A 15 3.13 8.52 -12.48
CA TYR A 15 3.47 9.92 -12.48
C TYR A 15 4.46 10.22 -13.59
N ASN A 16 4.22 11.32 -14.33
CA ASN A 16 5.15 11.80 -15.35
C ASN A 16 5.34 13.31 -15.16
N LYS A 17 6.59 13.75 -15.10
CA LYS A 17 6.98 15.15 -14.96
C LYS A 17 6.39 16.06 -16.06
N ARG A 18 6.24 15.53 -17.29
CA ARG A 18 5.70 16.24 -18.45
C ARG A 18 4.66 15.35 -19.14
N PRO A 19 3.49 15.18 -18.51
CA PRO A 19 2.50 14.25 -19.03
C PRO A 19 1.89 14.79 -20.32
N SER A 20 1.83 13.92 -21.35
CA SER A 20 0.98 14.18 -22.53
C SER A 20 -0.48 14.15 -22.12
N GLU A 21 -1.36 14.67 -22.96
CA GLU A 21 -2.80 14.61 -22.70
C GLU A 21 -3.32 13.16 -22.66
N SER A 22 -2.82 12.30 -23.53
CA SER A 22 -3.14 10.88 -23.52
C SER A 22 -2.69 10.19 -22.23
N PHE A 23 -1.52 10.54 -21.70
CA PHE A 23 -1.05 10.04 -20.40
C PHE A 23 -1.95 10.50 -19.26
N ARG A 24 -2.35 11.77 -19.23
CA ARG A 24 -3.26 12.31 -18.21
C ARG A 24 -4.60 11.61 -18.21
N ARG A 25 -5.16 11.33 -19.39
CA ARG A 25 -6.43 10.59 -19.54
C ARG A 25 -6.32 9.15 -19.05
N SER A 26 -5.21 8.48 -19.30
CA SER A 26 -4.99 7.09 -18.87
C SER A 26 -4.56 6.96 -17.42
N HIS A 27 -3.88 7.97 -16.87
CA HIS A 27 -3.33 8.01 -15.51
C HIS A 27 -3.68 9.33 -14.82
N PRO A 28 -4.98 9.60 -14.55
CA PRO A 28 -5.41 10.88 -13.99
C PRO A 28 -4.95 11.09 -12.55
N PHE A 29 -4.64 10.01 -11.84
CA PHE A 29 -4.24 10.04 -10.44
C PHE A 29 -3.00 9.17 -10.19
N TYR A 30 -2.17 9.64 -9.27
CA TYR A 30 -1.16 8.85 -8.58
C TYR A 30 -1.59 8.74 -7.11
N ILE A 31 -1.81 7.55 -6.64
CA ILE A 31 -2.43 7.28 -5.34
C ILE A 31 -1.48 6.40 -4.53
N ARG A 32 -1.30 6.73 -3.27
CA ARG A 32 -0.65 5.87 -2.28
C ARG A 32 -1.66 5.52 -1.19
N ALA A 33 -1.76 4.24 -0.86
CA ALA A 33 -2.47 3.75 0.30
C ALA A 33 -1.47 3.37 1.39
N ASN A 34 -1.76 3.80 2.62
CA ASN A 34 -1.04 3.37 3.82
C ASN A 34 -2.06 2.73 4.75
N VAL A 35 -1.81 1.50 5.17
CA VAL A 35 -2.71 0.74 6.02
C VAL A 35 -2.02 0.43 7.33
N ARG A 36 -2.55 0.96 8.43
CA ARG A 36 -2.04 0.71 9.78
C ARG A 36 -2.79 -0.44 10.44
N LEU A 37 -2.04 -1.31 11.09
CA LEU A 37 -2.53 -2.31 12.04
C LEU A 37 -1.60 -2.38 13.25
N SER A 38 -2.14 -2.64 14.45
CA SER A 38 -1.30 -3.01 15.59
C SER A 38 -0.65 -4.38 15.33
N ALA A 39 0.49 -4.64 15.97
CA ALA A 39 1.18 -5.91 15.83
C ALA A 39 0.29 -7.10 16.26
N SER A 40 -0.59 -6.91 17.25
CA SER A 40 -1.55 -7.91 17.69
C SER A 40 -2.63 -8.20 16.64
N ASP A 41 -3.25 -7.15 16.08
CA ASP A 41 -4.27 -7.30 15.04
C ASP A 41 -3.69 -7.85 13.74
N TYR A 42 -2.47 -7.42 13.38
CA TYR A 42 -1.78 -7.94 12.20
C TYR A 42 -1.50 -9.43 12.31
N ARG A 43 -1.05 -9.90 13.48
CA ARG A 43 -0.81 -11.34 13.71
C ARG A 43 -2.08 -12.17 13.53
N VAL A 44 -3.22 -11.69 14.03
CA VAL A 44 -4.51 -12.37 13.85
C VAL A 44 -4.92 -12.35 12.39
N PHE A 45 -4.85 -11.18 11.74
CA PHE A 45 -5.17 -11.01 10.33
C PHE A 45 -4.31 -11.92 9.43
N GLN A 46 -3.00 -11.97 9.65
CA GLN A 46 -2.09 -12.83 8.88
C GLN A 46 -2.52 -14.31 8.93
N LYS A 47 -2.86 -14.81 10.12
CA LYS A 47 -3.34 -16.19 10.29
C LYS A 47 -4.66 -16.42 9.53
N GLU A 48 -5.61 -15.51 9.65
CA GLU A 48 -6.90 -15.59 8.98
C GLU A 48 -6.77 -15.57 7.44
N ILE A 49 -5.77 -14.83 6.90
CA ILE A 49 -5.50 -14.81 5.47
C ILE A 49 -4.78 -16.08 5.01
N GLN A 50 -3.89 -16.65 5.79
CA GLN A 50 -3.30 -17.95 5.48
C GLN A 50 -4.37 -19.04 5.35
N GLU A 51 -5.34 -19.07 6.26
CA GLU A 51 -6.50 -19.97 6.18
C GLU A 51 -7.36 -19.71 4.94
N LEU A 52 -7.58 -18.42 4.61
CA LEU A 52 -8.30 -18.02 3.40
C LEU A 52 -7.56 -18.48 2.13
N ASN A 53 -6.25 -18.24 2.05
CA ASN A 53 -5.40 -18.66 0.94
C ASN A 53 -5.47 -20.17 0.72
N THR A 54 -5.33 -20.95 1.78
CA THR A 54 -5.47 -22.42 1.74
C THR A 54 -6.83 -22.82 1.18
N LYS A 55 -7.91 -22.19 1.66
CA LYS A 55 -9.29 -22.48 1.20
C LYS A 55 -9.49 -22.18 -0.29
N TYR A 56 -8.83 -21.15 -0.82
CA TYR A 56 -8.94 -20.76 -2.22
C TYR A 56 -7.93 -21.44 -3.14
N GLY A 57 -6.98 -22.22 -2.57
CA GLY A 57 -5.94 -22.91 -3.31
C GLY A 57 -4.81 -21.99 -3.79
N VAL A 58 -4.54 -20.92 -3.05
CA VAL A 58 -3.36 -20.07 -3.29
C VAL A 58 -2.14 -20.78 -2.71
N PRO A 59 -1.11 -21.09 -3.52
CA PRO A 59 0.09 -21.78 -3.04
C PRO A 59 0.88 -20.94 -2.03
N VAL A 60 1.64 -21.60 -1.18
CA VAL A 60 2.57 -20.91 -0.26
C VAL A 60 3.62 -20.15 -1.07
N GLY A 61 3.86 -18.90 -0.72
CA GLY A 61 4.79 -18.02 -1.44
C GLY A 61 4.21 -17.36 -2.69
N GLU A 62 2.95 -17.62 -3.01
CA GLU A 62 2.22 -16.95 -4.08
C GLU A 62 1.21 -15.93 -3.51
N GLU A 63 0.85 -14.98 -4.35
CA GLU A 63 -0.13 -13.95 -4.00
C GLU A 63 -1.17 -13.76 -5.11
N ILE A 64 -2.33 -13.25 -4.74
CA ILE A 64 -3.30 -12.68 -5.67
C ILE A 64 -3.09 -11.16 -5.66
N LYS A 65 -2.87 -10.54 -6.83
CA LYS A 65 -2.76 -9.08 -6.96
C LYS A 65 -4.09 -8.47 -7.38
N TRP A 66 -4.33 -7.21 -7.04
CA TRP A 66 -5.54 -6.50 -7.49
C TRP A 66 -5.68 -6.52 -9.01
N SER A 67 -4.56 -6.41 -9.73
CA SER A 67 -4.53 -6.47 -11.19
C SER A 67 -5.02 -7.79 -11.77
N ASP A 68 -4.92 -8.91 -11.05
CA ASP A 68 -5.35 -10.23 -11.51
C ASP A 68 -6.85 -10.25 -11.85
N LEU A 69 -7.68 -9.38 -11.21
CA LEU A 69 -9.10 -9.27 -11.53
C LEU A 69 -9.35 -8.89 -13.00
N TRP A 70 -8.56 -7.96 -13.51
CA TRP A 70 -8.67 -7.47 -14.87
C TRP A 70 -8.01 -8.40 -15.90
N GLU A 71 -6.89 -8.99 -15.51
CA GLU A 71 -6.17 -9.90 -16.40
C GLU A 71 -6.93 -11.22 -16.59
N ILE A 72 -7.52 -11.78 -15.54
CA ILE A 72 -8.36 -12.99 -15.62
C ILE A 72 -9.62 -12.72 -16.47
N SER A 73 -10.22 -11.54 -16.36
CA SER A 73 -11.37 -11.18 -17.21
C SER A 73 -11.03 -11.13 -18.71
N LYS A 74 -9.75 -10.95 -19.06
CA LYS A 74 -9.22 -10.99 -20.43
C LYS A 74 -8.63 -12.36 -20.80
N GLY A 75 -8.77 -13.38 -19.94
CA GLY A 75 -8.19 -14.71 -20.15
C GLY A 75 -6.67 -14.75 -19.97
N LYS A 76 -6.08 -13.78 -19.29
CA LYS A 76 -4.64 -13.74 -18.99
C LYS A 76 -4.38 -14.13 -17.54
N TYR A 77 -3.31 -14.89 -17.32
CA TYR A 77 -2.96 -15.43 -16.02
C TYR A 77 -1.48 -15.21 -15.73
N ARG A 78 -1.17 -14.50 -14.64
CA ARG A 78 0.19 -14.24 -14.18
C ARG A 78 0.88 -15.49 -13.64
N ALA A 79 0.10 -16.38 -13.02
CA ALA A 79 0.58 -17.64 -12.45
C ALA A 79 -0.40 -18.79 -12.74
N ASP A 80 0.09 -20.03 -12.74
CA ASP A 80 -0.71 -21.20 -13.14
C ASP A 80 -1.90 -21.47 -12.22
N PHE A 81 -1.77 -21.23 -10.91
CA PHE A 81 -2.87 -21.44 -9.97
C PHE A 81 -4.07 -20.52 -10.25
N LEU A 82 -3.83 -19.35 -10.84
CA LEU A 82 -4.88 -18.39 -11.21
C LEU A 82 -5.80 -18.91 -12.30
N LYS A 83 -5.39 -19.93 -13.10
CA LYS A 83 -6.25 -20.58 -14.11
C LYS A 83 -7.48 -21.24 -13.47
N SER A 84 -7.44 -21.54 -12.17
CA SER A 84 -8.58 -22.06 -11.40
C SER A 84 -9.54 -20.98 -10.90
N PHE A 85 -9.23 -19.71 -11.14
CA PHE A 85 -10.06 -18.57 -10.71
C PHE A 85 -10.91 -18.04 -11.85
N THR A 86 -12.17 -17.82 -11.56
CA THR A 86 -13.07 -16.98 -12.37
C THR A 86 -13.10 -15.58 -11.77
N PRO A 87 -13.54 -14.54 -12.52
CA PRO A 87 -13.74 -13.20 -11.96
C PRO A 87 -14.60 -13.18 -10.69
N ASP A 88 -15.66 -13.98 -10.64
CA ASP A 88 -16.55 -14.05 -9.47
C ASP A 88 -15.91 -14.75 -8.27
N LYS A 89 -15.14 -15.81 -8.50
CA LYS A 89 -14.35 -16.46 -7.45
C LYS A 89 -13.35 -15.47 -6.86
N LEU A 90 -12.72 -14.65 -7.71
CA LEU A 90 -11.74 -13.65 -7.29
C LEU A 90 -12.40 -12.49 -6.52
N LYS A 91 -13.54 -11.97 -6.98
CA LYS A 91 -14.34 -11.00 -6.21
C LYS A 91 -14.75 -11.55 -4.84
N GLY A 92 -15.13 -12.84 -4.81
CA GLY A 92 -15.45 -13.53 -3.56
C GLY A 92 -14.26 -13.62 -2.61
N TYR A 93 -13.05 -13.84 -3.14
CA TYR A 93 -11.81 -13.82 -2.37
C TYR A 93 -11.56 -12.43 -1.76
N TYR A 94 -11.56 -11.34 -2.56
CA TYR A 94 -11.34 -9.98 -2.06
C TYR A 94 -12.35 -9.57 -0.98
N ARG A 95 -13.64 -9.87 -1.19
CA ARG A 95 -14.67 -9.60 -0.17
C ARG A 95 -14.34 -10.30 1.15
N ARG A 96 -13.93 -11.57 1.10
CA ARG A 96 -13.56 -12.33 2.30
C ARG A 96 -12.28 -11.83 2.93
N PHE A 97 -11.32 -11.40 2.12
CA PHE A 97 -10.07 -10.81 2.57
C PHE A 97 -10.33 -9.53 3.40
N PHE A 98 -11.12 -8.60 2.86
CA PHE A 98 -11.47 -7.37 3.57
C PHE A 98 -12.31 -7.64 4.83
N ASN A 99 -13.23 -8.60 4.79
CA ASN A 99 -14.03 -8.97 5.97
C ASN A 99 -13.17 -9.50 7.14
N ARG A 100 -11.88 -9.86 6.92
CA ARG A 100 -10.97 -10.27 7.98
C ARG A 100 -10.27 -9.09 8.67
N VAL A 101 -10.31 -7.93 8.06
CA VAL A 101 -9.58 -6.76 8.58
C VAL A 101 -10.48 -5.62 9.03
N VAL A 102 -11.67 -5.45 8.45
CA VAL A 102 -12.55 -4.29 8.71
C VAL A 102 -12.97 -4.13 10.17
N ASP A 103 -13.05 -5.22 10.91
CA ASP A 103 -13.43 -5.22 12.33
C ASP A 103 -12.22 -5.12 13.29
N LYS A 104 -10.98 -4.99 12.77
CA LYS A 104 -9.80 -4.84 13.62
C LYS A 104 -9.76 -3.42 14.21
N PRO A 105 -9.73 -3.27 15.55
CA PRO A 105 -9.82 -1.95 16.21
C PRO A 105 -8.70 -0.98 15.85
N SER A 106 -7.52 -1.49 15.47
CA SER A 106 -6.36 -0.67 15.11
C SER A 106 -6.28 -0.32 13.64
N LEU A 107 -7.23 -0.80 12.82
CA LEU A 107 -7.23 -0.53 11.38
C LEU A 107 -7.42 0.95 11.09
N LEU A 108 -6.49 1.49 10.29
CA LEU A 108 -6.59 2.84 9.74
C LEU A 108 -6.11 2.83 8.30
N PHE A 109 -6.88 3.43 7.40
CA PHE A 109 -6.47 3.69 6.02
C PHE A 109 -6.14 5.17 5.86
N ILE A 110 -4.96 5.47 5.30
CA ILE A 110 -4.53 6.81 4.93
C ILE A 110 -4.25 6.81 3.44
N PHE A 111 -4.96 7.63 2.69
CA PHE A 111 -4.74 7.78 1.25
C PHE A 111 -4.16 9.15 0.95
N THR A 112 -3.10 9.18 0.14
CA THR A 112 -2.57 10.39 -0.45
C THR A 112 -2.78 10.33 -1.96
N VAL A 113 -3.41 11.36 -2.53
CA VAL A 113 -3.81 11.39 -3.93
C VAL A 113 -3.22 12.62 -4.60
N THR A 114 -2.49 12.43 -5.68
CA THR A 114 -2.04 13.49 -6.57
C THR A 114 -2.82 13.44 -7.88
N CYS A 115 -3.54 14.52 -8.19
CA CYS A 115 -4.20 14.68 -9.48
C CYS A 115 -3.20 15.18 -10.52
N VAL A 116 -2.94 14.39 -11.55
CA VAL A 116 -1.95 14.71 -12.60
C VAL A 116 -2.36 15.92 -13.45
N TYR A 117 -3.65 16.28 -13.47
CA TYR A 117 -4.15 17.46 -14.20
C TYR A 117 -3.83 18.78 -13.51
N THR A 118 -3.79 18.79 -12.18
CA THR A 118 -3.75 20.03 -11.38
C THR A 118 -2.39 20.33 -10.79
N GLN A 119 -1.38 19.49 -11.06
CA GLN A 119 -0.06 19.58 -10.42
C GLN A 119 1.04 20.04 -11.37
N PRO A 120 1.23 21.36 -11.58
CA PRO A 120 2.41 21.86 -12.28
C PRO A 120 3.66 21.95 -11.37
N CYS A 121 3.50 21.78 -10.05
CA CYS A 121 4.53 22.12 -9.05
C CYS A 121 5.52 20.98 -8.72
N TYR A 122 5.22 19.74 -9.06
CA TYR A 122 6.16 18.65 -8.84
C TYR A 122 7.08 18.45 -10.03
N GLN A 123 8.38 18.54 -9.76
CA GLN A 123 9.39 18.53 -10.83
C GLN A 123 9.87 17.14 -11.22
N ALA A 124 9.75 16.15 -10.34
CA ALA A 124 10.22 14.79 -10.56
C ALA A 124 9.34 13.77 -9.82
N GLU A 125 9.37 12.50 -10.25
CA GLU A 125 8.60 11.41 -9.61
C GLU A 125 8.97 11.23 -8.13
N ASN A 126 10.26 11.34 -7.80
CA ASN A 126 10.75 11.26 -6.44
C ASN A 126 10.25 12.39 -5.53
N GLU A 127 9.95 13.58 -6.05
CA GLU A 127 9.37 14.67 -5.29
C GLU A 127 7.92 14.36 -4.89
N VAL A 128 7.13 13.79 -5.80
CA VAL A 128 5.77 13.36 -5.51
C VAL A 128 5.78 12.22 -4.49
N LEU A 129 6.67 11.26 -4.66
CA LEU A 129 6.84 10.16 -3.71
C LEU A 129 7.22 10.67 -2.33
N LYS A 130 8.19 11.59 -2.25
CA LYS A 130 8.58 12.24 -0.99
C LYS A 130 7.40 12.93 -0.31
N PHE A 131 6.61 13.69 -1.07
CA PHE A 131 5.43 14.37 -0.56
C PHE A 131 4.40 13.37 -0.01
N HIS A 132 4.10 12.29 -0.75
CA HIS A 132 3.18 11.25 -0.29
C HIS A 132 3.66 10.57 0.99
N MET A 133 4.97 10.33 1.10
CA MET A 133 5.55 9.75 2.31
C MET A 133 5.49 10.72 3.48
N GLN A 134 5.78 12.00 3.26
CA GLN A 134 5.70 13.04 4.29
C GLN A 134 4.28 13.16 4.85
N GLU A 135 3.27 13.25 4.01
CA GLU A 135 1.85 13.27 4.41
C GLU A 135 1.48 12.03 5.23
N ALA A 136 1.93 10.85 4.79
CA ALA A 136 1.68 9.60 5.50
C ALA A 136 2.31 9.63 6.90
N PHE A 137 3.59 9.99 7.01
CA PHE A 137 4.30 10.01 8.29
C PHE A 137 3.72 11.03 9.27
N GLN A 138 3.33 12.21 8.80
CA GLN A 138 2.66 13.21 9.62
C GLN A 138 1.37 12.66 10.24
N ARG A 139 0.51 12.05 9.40
CA ARG A 139 -0.75 11.44 9.84
C ARG A 139 -0.51 10.31 10.84
N ILE A 140 0.46 9.44 10.57
CA ILE A 140 0.85 8.35 11.45
C ILE A 140 1.33 8.88 12.80
N GLN A 141 2.22 9.88 12.80
CA GLN A 141 2.72 10.49 14.03
C GLN A 141 1.59 11.09 14.86
N MET A 142 0.67 11.81 14.22
CA MET A 142 -0.47 12.46 14.91
C MET A 142 -1.48 11.46 15.49
N ASP A 143 -1.62 10.29 14.86
CA ASP A 143 -2.58 9.26 15.26
C ASP A 143 -1.95 8.16 16.14
N THR A 144 -0.63 8.07 16.21
CA THR A 144 0.06 7.12 17.09
C THR A 144 0.03 7.65 18.52
N ARG A 145 -0.40 6.80 19.46
CA ARG A 145 -0.40 7.17 20.90
C ARG A 145 1.00 7.53 21.36
N PRO A 146 1.13 8.41 22.38
CA PRO A 146 2.43 8.82 22.89
C PRO A 146 3.34 7.67 23.38
N ASP A 147 2.74 6.55 23.80
CA ASP A 147 3.46 5.33 24.21
C ASP A 147 3.54 4.28 23.09
N GLY A 148 3.02 4.58 21.90
CA GLY A 148 3.03 3.70 20.72
C GLY A 148 4.25 3.96 19.82
N PHE A 149 4.52 3.00 18.94
CA PHE A 149 5.60 3.09 17.96
C PHE A 149 5.19 2.47 16.64
N ALA A 150 5.36 3.21 15.54
CA ALA A 150 4.96 2.80 14.21
C ALA A 150 6.17 2.53 13.30
N THR A 151 6.08 1.48 12.49
CA THR A 151 7.11 1.12 11.49
C THR A 151 6.45 0.98 10.13
N MET A 152 6.98 1.68 9.13
CA MET A 152 6.49 1.59 7.76
C MET A 152 7.18 0.45 7.00
N ILE A 153 6.37 -0.32 6.28
CA ILE A 153 6.78 -1.47 5.46
C ILE A 153 6.20 -1.27 4.06
N MET A 154 7.04 -1.40 3.03
CA MET A 154 6.65 -1.25 1.63
C MET A 154 7.11 -2.44 0.80
N ASP A 155 6.51 -2.61 -0.38
CA ASP A 155 6.94 -3.63 -1.34
C ASP A 155 8.38 -3.38 -1.81
N GLU A 156 9.07 -4.45 -2.15
CA GLU A 156 10.42 -4.38 -2.73
C GLU A 156 10.38 -3.61 -4.04
N LEU A 157 11.14 -2.53 -4.08
CA LEU A 157 11.37 -1.72 -5.28
C LEU A 157 12.76 -2.03 -5.84
N ASN A 158 13.05 -1.46 -7.02
CA ASN A 158 14.43 -1.38 -7.51
C ASN A 158 15.34 -0.77 -6.43
N GLN A 159 16.52 -1.39 -6.19
CA GLN A 159 17.44 -1.02 -5.10
C GLN A 159 17.80 0.47 -5.08
N ASP A 160 17.97 1.10 -6.24
CA ASP A 160 18.28 2.53 -6.32
C ASP A 160 17.11 3.41 -5.86
N LYS A 161 15.88 3.05 -6.22
CA LYS A 161 14.67 3.74 -5.74
C LYS A 161 14.47 3.54 -4.24
N VAL A 162 14.71 2.34 -3.72
CA VAL A 162 14.63 2.03 -2.28
C VAL A 162 15.64 2.88 -1.51
N LYS A 163 16.88 2.98 -1.96
CA LYS A 163 17.91 3.79 -1.31
C LYS A 163 17.53 5.26 -1.27
N GLN A 164 17.13 5.84 -2.41
CA GLN A 164 16.73 7.23 -2.51
C GLN A 164 15.54 7.55 -1.58
N LEU A 165 14.56 6.64 -1.52
CA LEU A 165 13.41 6.78 -0.65
C LEU A 165 13.79 6.71 0.83
N LYS A 166 14.59 5.71 1.22
CA LYS A 166 15.08 5.55 2.60
C LYS A 166 15.87 6.78 3.05
N ASP A 167 16.77 7.28 2.21
CA ASP A 167 17.56 8.49 2.51
C ASP A 167 16.67 9.74 2.64
N ALA A 168 15.65 9.87 1.79
CA ALA A 168 14.70 10.99 1.85
C ALA A 168 13.84 10.92 3.13
N CYS A 169 13.29 9.75 3.45
CA CYS A 169 12.50 9.54 4.66
C CYS A 169 13.33 9.77 5.92
N HIS A 170 14.53 9.21 5.97
CA HIS A 170 15.43 9.37 7.12
C HIS A 170 15.77 10.85 7.36
N ARG A 171 16.18 11.58 6.32
CA ARG A 171 16.44 13.02 6.45
C ARG A 171 15.24 13.80 6.95
N MET A 172 14.08 13.57 6.36
CA MET A 172 12.83 14.24 6.77
C MET A 172 12.52 13.99 8.25
N MET A 173 12.70 12.77 8.75
CA MET A 173 12.41 12.42 10.13
C MET A 173 13.45 12.96 11.11
N VAL A 174 14.74 13.03 10.73
CA VAL A 174 15.82 13.53 11.57
C VAL A 174 15.87 15.05 11.59
N GLU A 175 15.77 15.69 10.44
CA GLU A 175 15.76 17.15 10.31
C GLU A 175 14.43 17.73 10.79
N GLY A 176 13.35 16.93 10.73
CA GLY A 176 11.99 17.35 11.04
C GLY A 176 11.39 18.19 9.91
N ASP A 177 10.14 18.49 10.10
CA ASP A 177 9.40 19.56 9.41
C ASP A 177 8.63 20.35 10.49
N PHE A 178 7.35 20.63 10.34
CA PHE A 178 6.52 21.19 11.41
C PHE A 178 6.00 20.11 12.40
N VAL A 179 6.31 18.82 12.16
CA VAL A 179 6.00 17.67 13.04
C VAL A 179 7.29 17.02 13.53
N LYS A 180 7.36 16.69 14.83
CA LYS A 180 8.44 15.85 15.37
C LYS A 180 8.02 14.39 15.31
N TYR A 181 8.85 13.55 14.73
CA TYR A 181 8.56 12.12 14.51
C TYR A 181 9.11 11.25 15.65
N GLU A 182 8.53 11.36 16.83
CA GLU A 182 9.00 10.66 18.05
C GLU A 182 8.47 9.21 18.13
N ASN A 183 7.30 8.95 17.52
CA ASN A 183 6.60 7.67 17.57
C ASN A 183 6.69 6.86 16.27
N VAL A 184 7.58 7.25 15.36
CA VAL A 184 7.75 6.59 14.05
C VAL A 184 9.21 6.14 13.91
N TYR A 185 9.42 4.92 13.44
CA TYR A 185 10.75 4.44 13.07
C TYR A 185 11.34 5.30 11.93
N HIS A 186 12.58 5.77 12.15
CA HIS A 186 13.25 6.70 11.22
C HIS A 186 13.77 6.00 9.97
N GLY A 187 12.92 5.27 9.31
CA GLY A 187 13.22 4.56 8.07
C GLY A 187 12.00 3.84 7.51
N VAL A 188 12.22 3.16 6.39
CA VAL A 188 11.22 2.32 5.74
C VAL A 188 11.81 0.94 5.57
N LEU A 189 11.10 -0.07 6.02
CA LEU A 189 11.43 -1.46 5.76
C LEU A 189 10.87 -1.88 4.40
N THR A 190 11.51 -2.84 3.77
CA THR A 190 11.03 -3.44 2.51
C THR A 190 10.83 -4.93 2.69
N GLU A 191 9.76 -5.46 2.13
CA GLU A 191 9.38 -6.87 2.21
C GLU A 191 8.75 -7.30 0.87
N CYS A 192 8.89 -8.55 0.49
CA CYS A 192 8.26 -9.09 -0.70
C CYS A 192 6.74 -9.19 -0.51
N SER A 193 5.95 -8.66 -1.43
CA SER A 193 4.47 -8.66 -1.34
C SER A 193 3.87 -10.05 -1.25
N SER A 194 4.48 -11.07 -1.89
CA SER A 194 4.02 -12.45 -1.79
C SER A 194 4.13 -13.05 -0.39
N GLN A 195 4.97 -12.47 0.47
CA GLN A 195 5.20 -12.90 1.86
C GLN A 195 4.49 -12.02 2.88
N SER A 196 3.99 -10.85 2.46
CA SER A 196 3.39 -9.86 3.35
C SER A 196 1.91 -9.63 3.06
N THR A 197 1.04 -10.21 3.88
CA THR A 197 -0.42 -9.94 3.81
C THR A 197 -0.77 -8.49 4.04
N GLY A 198 0.07 -7.73 4.74
CA GLY A 198 -0.13 -6.30 4.94
C GLY A 198 0.12 -5.50 3.67
N ILE A 199 1.15 -5.83 2.89
CA ILE A 199 1.41 -5.21 1.58
C ILE A 199 0.29 -5.58 0.59
N GLN A 200 -0.17 -6.85 0.58
CA GLN A 200 -1.33 -7.26 -0.21
C GLN A 200 -2.59 -6.46 0.14
N LEU A 201 -2.79 -6.17 1.43
CA LEU A 201 -3.91 -5.32 1.87
C LEU A 201 -3.77 -3.89 1.34
N ALA A 202 -2.56 -3.33 1.30
CA ALA A 202 -2.30 -2.01 0.74
C ALA A 202 -2.51 -1.99 -0.79
N ASP A 203 -2.05 -3.03 -1.54
CA ASP A 203 -2.33 -3.21 -2.98
C ASP A 203 -3.84 -3.22 -3.25
N TYR A 204 -4.60 -3.98 -2.48
CA TYR A 204 -6.05 -4.04 -2.67
C TYR A 204 -6.74 -2.71 -2.32
N ALA A 205 -6.29 -2.03 -1.27
CA ALA A 205 -6.84 -0.74 -0.87
C ALA A 205 -6.60 0.33 -1.94
N VAL A 206 -5.38 0.43 -2.47
CA VAL A 206 -5.06 1.38 -3.54
C VAL A 206 -5.74 1.01 -4.85
N GLY A 207 -5.88 -0.29 -5.15
CA GLY A 207 -6.56 -0.78 -6.33
C GLY A 207 -8.05 -0.44 -6.35
N ILE A 208 -8.75 -0.62 -5.23
CA ILE A 208 -10.16 -0.21 -5.07
C ILE A 208 -10.29 1.30 -5.28
N THR A 209 -9.45 2.09 -4.61
CA THR A 209 -9.50 3.56 -4.69
C THR A 209 -9.29 4.03 -6.13
N THR A 210 -8.31 3.45 -6.84
CA THR A 210 -8.05 3.76 -8.25
C THR A 210 -9.23 3.42 -9.15
N THR A 211 -9.93 2.33 -8.86
CA THR A 211 -11.11 1.91 -9.63
C THR A 211 -12.28 2.86 -9.43
N LEU A 212 -12.53 3.31 -8.20
CA LEU A 212 -13.60 4.26 -7.87
C LEU A 212 -13.39 5.62 -8.54
N HIS A 213 -12.15 6.07 -8.69
CA HIS A 213 -11.83 7.35 -9.34
C HIS A 213 -11.87 7.30 -10.88
N LYS A 214 -11.94 6.12 -11.48
CA LYS A 214 -12.08 5.93 -12.94
C LYS A 214 -13.53 5.70 -13.39
N ALA A 215 -14.43 5.45 -12.45
CA ALA A 215 -15.87 5.27 -12.70
C ALA A 215 -16.61 6.61 -12.69
#